data_d783108e69732890eed754f31c3b0bd1
#
_entry.id   d783108e69732890eed754f31c3b0bd1
#
_cell.length_a   1.000
_cell.length_b   1.000
_cell.length_c   1.000
_cell.angle_alpha   90.00
_cell.angle_beta   90.00
_cell.angle_gamma   90.00
#
_symmetry.space_group_name_H-M   'P 1'
#
loop_
_entity.id
_entity.type
_entity.pdbx_description
1 polymer ?
#
loop_
_entity_poly.entity_id
_entity_poly.type
_entity_poly.pdbx_seq_one_letter_code
_entity_poly.pdbx_strand_id
1 'polypeptide(L)'
;KSKASVHDITGILEKFKVKRHTLRAITFLLYDHIGGFNTLLYTLSNAGLIVTVSDRNPDGVLKAVEKYNVELLPTSPTFINLILLSDAYKRHDINSLKTVTYGTEPMPESTLKRFNHLFPDIKLLQTYGLSEVGILRSKSKSSDSLWVKVGGEGFETRVIDGMLEIKAKSAMLGYLNAPSPFTEDGWFKTGDAVEVDGEYIKILGRKSEIINVGGEKVYPQEVENVIQEMDNVAEVTVYSEKNPIMGNIVCAKVRLTKDENKKSVISHLKKYCRKRLQNYKVPVKIKIVGEKQYSERFKKIRH
;
A
#
# COMPACT_ATOMS: atom_id res chain seq x y z
N LYS A 1 11.13 -15.08 -10.29
CA LYS A 1 10.22 -15.42 -11.40
C LYS A 1 8.78 -15.06 -11.00
N SER A 2 7.99 -14.55 -11.96
CA SER A 2 6.56 -14.30 -11.75
C SER A 2 5.83 -15.63 -11.54
N LYS A 3 4.83 -15.62 -10.63
CA LYS A 3 3.98 -16.79 -10.39
C LYS A 3 2.75 -16.70 -11.30
N ALA A 4 2.36 -17.78 -11.92
CA ALA A 4 1.15 -17.89 -12.73
C ALA A 4 0.06 -18.60 -11.92
N SER A 5 -1.02 -17.89 -11.58
CA SER A 5 -2.18 -18.43 -10.85
C SER A 5 -3.31 -18.82 -11.79
N VAL A 6 -4.03 -19.87 -11.42
CA VAL A 6 -5.25 -20.33 -12.13
C VAL A 6 -6.45 -19.99 -11.27
N HIS A 7 -7.47 -19.38 -11.88
CA HIS A 7 -8.69 -18.95 -11.18
C HIS A 7 -9.94 -19.52 -11.83
N ASP A 8 -10.95 -19.83 -11.00
CA ASP A 8 -12.32 -19.94 -11.44
C ASP A 8 -12.94 -18.54 -11.57
N ILE A 9 -13.22 -18.13 -12.80
CA ILE A 9 -13.81 -16.82 -13.09
C ILE A 9 -15.20 -16.65 -12.46
N THR A 10 -15.94 -17.73 -12.26
CA THR A 10 -17.27 -17.70 -11.66
C THR A 10 -17.22 -17.16 -10.24
N GLY A 11 -16.28 -17.65 -9.41
CA GLY A 11 -16.04 -17.17 -8.06
C GLY A 11 -15.66 -15.70 -7.99
N ILE A 12 -14.88 -15.23 -8.98
CA ILE A 12 -14.48 -13.82 -9.07
C ILE A 12 -15.69 -12.93 -9.42
N LEU A 13 -16.57 -13.37 -10.32
CA LEU A 13 -17.68 -12.56 -10.83
C LEU A 13 -18.88 -12.48 -9.89
N GLU A 14 -19.02 -13.39 -8.92
CA GLU A 14 -20.18 -13.42 -8.00
C GLU A 14 -20.44 -12.07 -7.33
N LYS A 15 -19.40 -11.39 -6.83
CA LYS A 15 -19.54 -10.10 -6.13
C LYS A 15 -20.04 -8.95 -7.01
N PHE A 16 -19.96 -9.08 -8.34
CA PHE A 16 -20.38 -8.07 -9.30
C PHE A 16 -21.83 -8.25 -9.76
N LYS A 17 -22.51 -9.33 -9.34
CA LYS A 17 -23.94 -9.55 -9.60
C LYS A 17 -24.82 -8.60 -8.75
N VAL A 18 -24.30 -8.11 -7.63
CA VAL A 18 -25.01 -7.17 -6.74
C VAL A 18 -24.86 -5.76 -7.28
N LYS A 19 -25.96 -5.14 -7.68
CA LYS A 19 -25.98 -3.73 -8.12
C LYS A 19 -25.56 -2.79 -6.99
N ARG A 20 -24.75 -1.81 -7.34
CA ARG A 20 -24.22 -0.76 -6.45
C ARG A 20 -24.35 0.60 -7.13
N HIS A 21 -23.81 1.64 -6.49
CA HIS A 21 -23.83 2.98 -7.07
C HIS A 21 -23.03 3.05 -8.37
N THR A 22 -23.62 3.70 -9.37
CA THR A 22 -22.91 4.14 -10.57
C THR A 22 -21.89 5.20 -10.19
N LEU A 23 -20.64 5.04 -10.63
CA LEU A 23 -19.55 5.94 -10.33
C LEU A 23 -18.76 6.30 -11.60
N ARG A 24 -18.11 7.46 -11.57
CA ARG A 24 -17.05 7.83 -12.50
C ARG A 24 -15.72 7.48 -11.86
N ALA A 25 -15.11 6.40 -12.32
CA ALA A 25 -13.88 5.87 -11.74
C ALA A 25 -12.69 6.05 -12.69
N ILE A 26 -11.55 6.48 -12.15
CA ILE A 26 -10.32 6.51 -12.89
C ILE A 26 -9.57 5.18 -12.75
N THR A 27 -9.12 4.61 -13.85
CA THR A 27 -8.37 3.35 -13.86
C THR A 27 -6.87 3.63 -13.76
N PHE A 28 -6.46 4.08 -12.58
CA PHE A 28 -5.05 4.32 -12.28
C PHE A 28 -4.25 3.02 -12.14
N LEU A 29 -4.82 2.02 -11.46
CA LEU A 29 -4.20 0.71 -11.33
C LEU A 29 -4.32 -0.05 -12.66
N LEU A 30 -3.21 -0.68 -13.09
CA LEU A 30 -3.15 -1.43 -14.35
C LEU A 30 -4.05 -2.67 -14.31
N TYR A 31 -4.59 -3.05 -15.46
CA TYR A 31 -5.53 -4.19 -15.60
C TYR A 31 -4.87 -5.57 -15.44
N ASP A 32 -3.56 -5.66 -15.53
CA ASP A 32 -2.78 -6.84 -15.22
C ASP A 32 -2.59 -7.05 -13.70
N HIS A 33 -3.21 -6.18 -12.89
CA HIS A 33 -3.23 -6.25 -11.45
C HIS A 33 -4.66 -6.43 -10.96
N ILE A 34 -4.87 -7.29 -9.96
CA ILE A 34 -6.22 -7.60 -9.45
C ILE A 34 -7.01 -6.36 -9.02
N GLY A 35 -6.35 -5.33 -8.49
CA GLY A 35 -6.99 -4.06 -8.12
C GLY A 35 -7.54 -3.29 -9.32
N GLY A 36 -6.78 -3.20 -10.42
CA GLY A 36 -7.23 -2.57 -11.66
C GLY A 36 -8.37 -3.35 -12.32
N PHE A 37 -8.21 -4.68 -12.44
CA PHE A 37 -9.24 -5.55 -12.96
C PHE A 37 -10.54 -5.48 -12.15
N ASN A 38 -10.43 -5.48 -10.82
CA ASN A 38 -11.59 -5.33 -9.94
C ASN A 38 -12.29 -3.97 -10.12
N THR A 39 -11.53 -2.87 -10.27
CA THR A 39 -12.10 -1.55 -10.51
C THR A 39 -12.83 -1.50 -11.85
N LEU A 40 -12.26 -2.08 -12.90
CA LEU A 40 -12.88 -2.20 -14.22
C LEU A 40 -14.23 -2.92 -14.13
N LEU A 41 -14.24 -4.14 -13.58
CA LEU A 41 -15.46 -4.94 -13.45
C LEU A 41 -16.51 -4.27 -12.57
N TYR A 42 -16.09 -3.66 -11.45
CA TYR A 42 -17.01 -2.93 -10.57
C TYR A 42 -17.69 -1.78 -11.31
N THR A 43 -16.92 -0.99 -12.06
CA THR A 43 -17.46 0.17 -12.77
C THR A 43 -18.40 -0.26 -13.88
N LEU A 44 -18.02 -1.24 -14.70
CA LEU A 44 -18.84 -1.73 -15.80
C LEU A 44 -20.13 -2.41 -15.32
N SER A 45 -20.05 -3.26 -14.29
CA SER A 45 -21.23 -3.96 -13.75
C SER A 45 -22.28 -3.03 -13.15
N ASN A 46 -21.90 -1.80 -12.82
CA ASN A 46 -22.78 -0.77 -12.29
C ASN A 46 -23.09 0.36 -13.30
N ALA A 47 -22.85 0.13 -14.59
CA ALA A 47 -23.04 1.10 -15.68
C ALA A 47 -22.33 2.43 -15.43
N GLY A 48 -21.15 2.38 -14.80
CA GLY A 48 -20.33 3.55 -14.50
C GLY A 48 -19.46 3.99 -15.68
N LEU A 49 -18.85 5.16 -15.54
CA LEU A 49 -17.90 5.72 -16.50
C LEU A 49 -16.46 5.38 -16.09
N ILE A 50 -15.72 4.80 -17.02
CA ILE A 50 -14.28 4.52 -16.85
C ILE A 50 -13.49 5.65 -17.49
N VAL A 51 -12.66 6.31 -16.70
CA VAL A 51 -11.70 7.33 -17.16
C VAL A 51 -10.31 6.72 -17.21
N THR A 52 -9.68 6.74 -18.37
CA THR A 52 -8.30 6.28 -18.56
C THR A 52 -7.35 7.45 -18.66
N VAL A 53 -6.11 7.28 -18.24
CA VAL A 53 -5.06 8.28 -18.31
C VAL A 53 -3.83 7.69 -18.99
N SER A 54 -3.26 8.43 -19.94
CA SER A 54 -1.99 8.10 -20.57
C SER A 54 -0.81 8.56 -19.71
N ASP A 55 -0.95 9.77 -19.14
CA ASP A 55 0.05 10.36 -18.27
C ASP A 55 -0.34 10.11 -16.80
N ARG A 56 0.35 9.15 -16.17
CA ARG A 56 0.06 8.70 -14.81
C ARG A 56 0.80 9.47 -13.72
N ASN A 57 1.34 10.65 -14.02
CA ASN A 57 1.86 11.55 -13.00
C ASN A 57 0.71 12.28 -12.25
N PRO A 58 0.99 12.94 -11.12
CA PRO A 58 -0.03 13.65 -10.34
C PRO A 58 -0.84 14.68 -11.14
N ASP A 59 -0.20 15.49 -12.00
CA ASP A 59 -0.90 16.50 -12.80
C ASP A 59 -1.82 15.86 -13.85
N GLY A 60 -1.34 14.85 -14.58
CA GLY A 60 -2.14 14.13 -15.59
C GLY A 60 -3.37 13.47 -15.00
N VAL A 61 -3.20 12.83 -13.83
CA VAL A 61 -4.31 12.18 -13.13
C VAL A 61 -5.31 13.20 -12.58
N LEU A 62 -4.86 14.26 -11.90
CA LEU A 62 -5.78 15.26 -11.33
C LEU A 62 -6.45 16.12 -12.40
N LYS A 63 -5.79 16.40 -13.52
CA LYS A 63 -6.42 17.00 -14.70
C LYS A 63 -7.56 16.13 -15.26
N ALA A 64 -7.39 14.81 -15.27
CA ALA A 64 -8.47 13.90 -15.68
C ALA A 64 -9.60 13.85 -14.64
N VAL A 65 -9.28 13.94 -13.35
CA VAL A 65 -10.28 14.06 -12.28
C VAL A 65 -11.16 15.28 -12.50
N GLU A 66 -10.56 16.46 -12.69
CA GLU A 66 -11.24 17.72 -12.97
C GLU A 66 -12.10 17.62 -14.25
N LYS A 67 -11.47 17.23 -15.36
CA LYS A 67 -12.13 17.22 -16.69
C LYS A 67 -13.34 16.32 -16.77
N TYR A 68 -13.30 15.16 -16.11
CA TYR A 68 -14.34 14.13 -16.22
C TYR A 68 -15.19 14.00 -14.95
N ASN A 69 -14.99 14.88 -13.97
CA ASN A 69 -15.67 14.84 -12.66
C ASN A 69 -15.59 13.45 -12.01
N VAL A 70 -14.38 12.92 -11.89
CA VAL A 70 -14.12 11.60 -11.31
C VAL A 70 -14.52 11.59 -9.84
N GLU A 71 -15.21 10.54 -9.41
CA GLU A 71 -15.70 10.37 -8.04
C GLU A 71 -14.87 9.35 -7.24
N LEU A 72 -14.22 8.41 -7.94
CA LEU A 72 -13.43 7.34 -7.33
C LEU A 72 -12.03 7.26 -7.95
N LEU A 73 -11.01 7.39 -7.09
CA LEU A 73 -9.60 7.20 -7.44
C LEU A 73 -9.00 6.03 -6.66
N PRO A 74 -8.94 4.81 -7.23
CA PRO A 74 -8.15 3.71 -6.69
C PRO A 74 -6.66 3.94 -6.97
N THR A 75 -5.82 3.86 -5.93
CA THR A 75 -4.41 4.20 -6.08
C THR A 75 -3.49 3.45 -5.11
N SER A 76 -2.23 3.88 -5.02
CA SER A 76 -1.25 3.39 -4.05
C SER A 76 -0.86 4.48 -3.04
N PRO A 77 -0.41 4.11 -1.83
CA PRO A 77 0.17 5.05 -0.86
C PRO A 77 1.28 5.93 -1.44
N THR A 78 2.18 5.34 -2.24
CA THR A 78 3.23 6.08 -2.95
C THR A 78 2.67 7.17 -3.84
N PHE A 79 1.59 6.90 -4.60
CA PHE A 79 1.02 7.92 -5.48
C PHE A 79 0.30 9.01 -4.70
N ILE A 80 -0.38 8.69 -3.59
CA ILE A 80 -0.95 9.69 -2.68
C ILE A 80 0.16 10.64 -2.19
N ASN A 81 1.30 10.09 -1.75
CA ASN A 81 2.45 10.89 -1.33
C ASN A 81 2.96 11.80 -2.47
N LEU A 82 3.01 11.31 -3.71
CA LEU A 82 3.40 12.12 -4.87
C LEU A 82 2.44 13.26 -5.16
N ILE A 83 1.13 13.06 -5.03
CA ILE A 83 0.13 14.14 -5.13
C ILE A 83 0.42 15.23 -4.09
N LEU A 84 0.70 14.82 -2.84
CA LEU A 84 0.99 15.76 -1.75
C LEU A 84 2.32 16.50 -1.94
N LEU A 85 3.35 15.84 -2.48
CA LEU A 85 4.67 16.43 -2.71
C LEU A 85 4.72 17.38 -3.91
N SER A 86 3.94 17.08 -4.95
CA SER A 86 3.90 17.88 -6.19
C SER A 86 3.00 19.09 -6.08
N ASP A 87 2.20 19.19 -5.04
CA ASP A 87 1.15 20.20 -4.89
C ASP A 87 0.17 20.27 -6.09
N ALA A 88 0.05 19.17 -6.87
CA ALA A 88 -0.83 19.10 -8.04
C ALA A 88 -2.29 19.44 -7.71
N TYR A 89 -2.74 19.10 -6.51
CA TYR A 89 -4.07 19.42 -6.01
C TYR A 89 -4.36 20.93 -5.87
N LYS A 90 -3.33 21.78 -5.90
CA LYS A 90 -3.49 23.25 -5.91
C LYS A 90 -3.73 23.80 -7.31
N ARG A 91 -3.49 22.99 -8.37
CA ARG A 91 -3.58 23.39 -9.78
C ARG A 91 -4.80 22.80 -10.48
N HIS A 92 -5.47 21.86 -9.85
CA HIS A 92 -6.63 21.14 -10.42
C HIS A 92 -7.79 21.10 -9.45
N ASP A 93 -9.01 21.25 -9.94
CA ASP A 93 -10.22 21.08 -9.14
C ASP A 93 -10.50 19.58 -8.91
N ILE A 94 -10.45 19.17 -7.65
CA ILE A 94 -10.72 17.77 -7.24
C ILE A 94 -11.99 17.62 -6.39
N ASN A 95 -12.87 18.62 -6.35
CA ASN A 95 -14.11 18.62 -5.56
C ASN A 95 -15.07 17.49 -5.96
N SER A 96 -14.93 16.96 -7.17
CA SER A 96 -15.72 15.79 -7.60
C SER A 96 -15.33 14.49 -6.92
N LEU A 97 -14.10 14.38 -6.38
CA LEU A 97 -13.64 13.17 -5.68
C LEU A 97 -14.41 12.97 -4.38
N LYS A 98 -15.11 11.85 -4.29
CA LYS A 98 -15.81 11.41 -3.07
C LYS A 98 -14.99 10.40 -2.30
N THR A 99 -14.25 9.55 -3.03
CA THR A 99 -13.52 8.45 -2.43
C THR A 99 -12.17 8.25 -3.12
N VAL A 100 -11.13 8.14 -2.31
CA VAL A 100 -9.82 7.65 -2.73
C VAL A 100 -9.60 6.32 -2.01
N THR A 101 -9.34 5.25 -2.77
CA THR A 101 -8.99 3.97 -2.19
C THR A 101 -7.51 3.72 -2.38
N TYR A 102 -6.86 3.15 -1.36
CA TYR A 102 -5.44 2.80 -1.43
C TYR A 102 -5.19 1.37 -0.98
N GLY A 103 -4.16 0.77 -1.53
CA GLY A 103 -3.74 -0.59 -1.21
C GLY A 103 -2.43 -0.92 -1.89
N THR A 104 -2.14 -2.22 -2.04
CA THR A 104 -0.94 -2.76 -2.73
C THR A 104 0.37 -2.66 -1.95
N GLU A 105 0.47 -1.75 -1.01
CA GLU A 105 1.61 -1.55 -0.09
C GLU A 105 1.13 -0.90 1.21
N PRO A 106 1.90 -0.97 2.32
CA PRO A 106 1.55 -0.30 3.56
C PRO A 106 1.55 1.23 3.41
N MET A 107 0.58 1.90 4.03
CA MET A 107 0.44 3.36 4.04
C MET A 107 1.32 3.98 5.12
N PRO A 108 2.19 4.96 4.79
CA PRO A 108 2.85 5.78 5.81
C PRO A 108 1.83 6.61 6.60
N GLU A 109 1.94 6.57 7.92
CA GLU A 109 0.99 7.27 8.81
C GLU A 109 0.99 8.78 8.59
N SER A 110 2.16 9.38 8.34
CA SER A 110 2.30 10.80 8.02
C SER A 110 1.58 11.19 6.73
N THR A 111 1.69 10.36 5.69
CA THR A 111 0.98 10.55 4.40
C THR A 111 -0.53 10.47 4.60
N LEU A 112 -1.01 9.48 5.37
CA LEU A 112 -2.41 9.28 5.69
C LEU A 112 -3.00 10.51 6.40
N LYS A 113 -2.35 10.93 7.48
CA LYS A 113 -2.79 12.09 8.28
C LYS A 113 -2.76 13.39 7.48
N ARG A 114 -1.69 13.62 6.69
CA ARG A 114 -1.58 14.81 5.84
C ARG A 114 -2.67 14.85 4.77
N PHE A 115 -2.96 13.73 4.11
CA PHE A 115 -4.04 13.67 3.13
C PHE A 115 -5.40 13.97 3.77
N ASN A 116 -5.72 13.31 4.87
CA ASN A 116 -7.00 13.51 5.57
C ASN A 116 -7.16 14.93 6.12
N HIS A 117 -6.08 15.57 6.58
CA HIS A 117 -6.09 16.97 7.02
C HIS A 117 -6.38 17.94 5.86
N LEU A 118 -5.79 17.70 4.68
CA LEU A 118 -5.99 18.56 3.51
C LEU A 118 -7.34 18.34 2.82
N PHE A 119 -7.88 17.12 2.89
CA PHE A 119 -9.10 16.70 2.18
C PHE A 119 -10.06 15.96 3.12
N PRO A 120 -10.61 16.65 4.16
CA PRO A 120 -11.45 16.00 5.17
C PRO A 120 -12.75 15.42 4.59
N ASP A 121 -13.24 15.98 3.47
CA ASP A 121 -14.48 15.57 2.81
C ASP A 121 -14.27 14.38 1.85
N ILE A 122 -13.02 14.04 1.51
CA ILE A 122 -12.71 12.90 0.67
C ILE A 122 -12.54 11.66 1.54
N LYS A 123 -13.39 10.67 1.34
CA LYS A 123 -13.29 9.40 2.07
C LYS A 123 -12.05 8.63 1.62
N LEU A 124 -11.08 8.49 2.54
CA LEU A 124 -9.87 7.72 2.30
C LEU A 124 -10.03 6.30 2.86
N LEU A 125 -9.99 5.28 2.00
CA LEU A 125 -10.28 3.89 2.35
C LEU A 125 -9.12 2.98 2.02
N GLN A 126 -8.68 2.20 3.00
CA GLN A 126 -7.76 1.11 2.78
C GLN A 126 -8.48 -0.06 2.11
N THR A 127 -7.92 -0.57 1.03
CA THR A 127 -8.34 -1.82 0.39
C THR A 127 -7.29 -2.90 0.64
N TYR A 128 -7.75 -4.11 0.87
CA TYR A 128 -6.88 -5.26 1.03
C TYR A 128 -7.28 -6.36 0.05
N GLY A 129 -6.29 -6.94 -0.58
CA GLY A 129 -6.48 -8.04 -1.51
C GLY A 129 -5.19 -8.53 -2.12
N LEU A 130 -5.25 -9.73 -2.65
CA LEU A 130 -4.15 -10.44 -3.28
C LEU A 130 -4.66 -11.06 -4.57
N SER A 131 -3.79 -11.18 -5.56
CA SER A 131 -4.16 -11.84 -6.81
C SER A 131 -4.71 -13.25 -6.57
N GLU A 132 -4.21 -13.91 -5.55
CA GLU A 132 -4.52 -15.29 -5.20
C GLU A 132 -5.91 -15.51 -4.57
N VAL A 133 -6.47 -14.47 -3.92
CA VAL A 133 -7.76 -14.59 -3.21
C VAL A 133 -8.79 -13.55 -3.64
N GLY A 134 -8.36 -12.56 -4.44
CA GLY A 134 -9.20 -11.44 -4.85
C GLY A 134 -9.15 -10.26 -3.88
N ILE A 135 -10.05 -9.28 -4.09
CA ILE A 135 -10.17 -8.08 -3.25
C ILE A 135 -11.25 -8.32 -2.20
N LEU A 136 -10.86 -8.27 -0.93
CA LEU A 136 -11.74 -8.43 0.21
C LEU A 136 -12.56 -7.15 0.43
N ARG A 137 -13.74 -7.30 1.03
CA ARG A 137 -14.43 -6.15 1.58
C ARG A 137 -13.60 -5.59 2.72
N SER A 138 -13.33 -4.29 2.66
CA SER A 138 -12.52 -3.59 3.63
C SER A 138 -13.28 -2.40 4.20
N LYS A 139 -13.14 -2.17 5.50
CA LYS A 139 -13.72 -1.02 6.20
C LYS A 139 -12.65 -0.42 7.10
N SER A 140 -12.10 0.74 6.72
CA SER A 140 -11.21 1.49 7.59
C SER A 140 -11.95 1.93 8.86
N LYS A 141 -11.27 1.95 10.00
CA LYS A 141 -11.82 2.41 11.29
C LYS A 141 -12.23 3.89 11.20
N SER A 142 -11.39 4.69 10.53
CA SER A 142 -11.62 6.08 10.12
C SER A 142 -10.72 6.41 8.91
N SER A 143 -10.91 7.58 8.27
CA SER A 143 -10.06 7.99 7.13
C SER A 143 -8.61 8.28 7.52
N ASP A 144 -8.34 8.53 8.79
CA ASP A 144 -7.01 8.79 9.35
C ASP A 144 -6.41 7.60 10.12
N SER A 145 -7.03 6.42 10.00
CA SER A 145 -6.63 5.20 10.71
C SER A 145 -6.00 4.17 9.78
N LEU A 146 -4.90 3.56 10.22
CA LEU A 146 -4.28 2.39 9.57
C LEU A 146 -4.97 1.07 9.93
N TRP A 147 -5.96 1.10 10.83
CA TRP A 147 -6.72 -0.06 11.23
C TRP A 147 -7.85 -0.32 10.24
N VAL A 148 -7.93 -1.54 9.74
CA VAL A 148 -8.90 -1.96 8.74
C VAL A 148 -9.53 -3.28 9.14
N LYS A 149 -10.87 -3.36 9.06
CA LYS A 149 -11.59 -4.63 9.11
C LYS A 149 -11.60 -5.19 7.70
N VAL A 150 -11.12 -6.41 7.52
CA VAL A 150 -11.10 -7.14 6.24
C VAL A 150 -11.91 -8.42 6.36
N GLY A 151 -12.57 -8.82 5.26
CA GLY A 151 -13.40 -10.03 5.25
C GLY A 151 -14.70 -9.81 4.50
N GLY A 152 -15.82 -10.23 5.10
CA GLY A 152 -17.18 -10.14 4.53
C GLY A 152 -17.61 -11.44 3.87
N GLU A 153 -18.77 -11.40 3.18
CA GLU A 153 -19.36 -12.57 2.55
C GLU A 153 -18.41 -13.25 1.57
N GLY A 154 -18.19 -14.55 1.75
CA GLY A 154 -17.28 -15.35 0.95
C GLY A 154 -15.81 -15.28 1.37
N PHE A 155 -15.50 -14.59 2.49
CA PHE A 155 -14.14 -14.48 3.02
C PHE A 155 -14.12 -14.73 4.52
N GLU A 156 -13.20 -15.56 4.96
CA GLU A 156 -12.84 -15.77 6.36
C GLU A 156 -11.40 -15.34 6.58
N THR A 157 -11.10 -14.80 7.75
CA THR A 157 -9.74 -14.38 8.12
C THR A 157 -9.36 -14.95 9.46
N ARG A 158 -8.10 -15.37 9.61
CA ARG A 158 -7.50 -15.75 10.90
C ARG A 158 -6.06 -15.24 10.99
N VAL A 159 -5.56 -15.11 12.20
CA VAL A 159 -4.17 -14.71 12.44
C VAL A 159 -3.47 -15.82 13.24
N ILE A 160 -2.41 -16.35 12.66
CA ILE A 160 -1.56 -17.39 13.26
C ILE A 160 -0.14 -16.85 13.38
N ASP A 161 0.39 -16.81 14.59
CA ASP A 161 1.74 -16.29 14.89
C ASP A 161 1.98 -14.88 14.34
N GLY A 162 0.95 -14.01 14.39
CA GLY A 162 0.99 -12.66 13.87
C GLY A 162 0.91 -12.57 12.34
N MET A 163 0.64 -13.67 11.65
CA MET A 163 0.50 -13.73 10.18
C MET A 163 -0.96 -13.90 9.78
N LEU A 164 -1.40 -13.08 8.81
CA LEU A 164 -2.76 -13.17 8.28
C LEU A 164 -2.90 -14.39 7.35
N GLU A 165 -3.96 -15.15 7.57
CA GLU A 165 -4.39 -16.21 6.66
C GLU A 165 -5.85 -15.95 6.22
N ILE A 166 -6.17 -16.30 4.97
CA ILE A 166 -7.47 -16.02 4.35
C ILE A 166 -8.03 -17.30 3.72
N LYS A 167 -9.31 -17.53 3.95
CA LYS A 167 -10.08 -18.53 3.22
C LYS A 167 -11.14 -17.80 2.40
N ALA A 168 -11.16 -18.02 1.08
CA ALA A 168 -12.01 -17.26 0.17
C ALA A 168 -12.65 -18.15 -0.89
N LYS A 169 -13.94 -17.93 -1.18
CA LYS A 169 -14.64 -18.59 -2.31
C LYS A 169 -14.03 -18.23 -3.67
N SER A 170 -13.43 -17.05 -3.78
CA SER A 170 -12.73 -16.55 -4.97
C SER A 170 -11.25 -16.89 -5.02
N ALA A 171 -10.77 -17.75 -4.09
CA ALA A 171 -9.38 -18.14 -4.07
C ALA A 171 -8.97 -18.85 -5.37
N MET A 172 -7.71 -18.65 -5.79
CA MET A 172 -7.14 -19.37 -6.93
C MET A 172 -7.19 -20.88 -6.73
N LEU A 173 -7.25 -21.62 -7.80
CA LEU A 173 -7.15 -23.08 -7.77
C LEU A 173 -5.72 -23.55 -7.46
N GLY A 174 -4.73 -22.73 -7.76
CA GLY A 174 -3.32 -22.99 -7.49
C GLY A 174 -2.38 -22.21 -8.40
N TYR A 175 -1.09 -22.43 -8.22
CA TYR A 175 -0.06 -21.94 -9.15
C TYR A 175 0.32 -23.01 -10.16
N LEU A 176 0.59 -22.58 -11.41
CA LEU A 176 1.14 -23.46 -12.46
C LEU A 176 2.64 -23.72 -12.26
N ASN A 177 3.35 -22.79 -11.66
CA ASN A 177 4.82 -22.76 -11.64
C ASN A 177 5.42 -22.47 -10.24
N ALA A 178 4.65 -22.71 -9.19
CA ALA A 178 5.10 -22.56 -7.82
C ALA A 178 4.33 -23.52 -6.89
N PRO A 179 4.89 -23.87 -5.71
CA PRO A 179 4.18 -24.66 -4.70
C PRO A 179 2.91 -23.97 -4.23
N SER A 180 1.95 -24.79 -3.79
CA SER A 180 0.71 -24.30 -3.19
C SER A 180 1.00 -23.50 -1.91
N PRO A 181 0.43 -22.30 -1.77
CA PRO A 181 0.53 -21.51 -0.54
C PRO A 181 -0.60 -21.81 0.45
N PHE A 182 -1.48 -22.76 0.14
CA PHE A 182 -2.59 -23.13 1.02
C PHE A 182 -2.15 -24.14 2.09
N THR A 183 -2.80 -24.03 3.25
CA THR A 183 -2.75 -25.07 4.28
C THR A 183 -3.62 -26.27 3.86
N GLU A 184 -3.49 -27.41 4.57
CA GLU A 184 -4.30 -28.62 4.32
C GLU A 184 -5.80 -28.35 4.52
N ASP A 185 -6.16 -27.48 5.44
CA ASP A 185 -7.53 -27.04 5.74
C ASP A 185 -8.02 -25.88 4.84
N GLY A 186 -7.26 -25.52 3.79
CA GLY A 186 -7.66 -24.62 2.70
C GLY A 186 -7.46 -23.11 2.98
N TRP A 187 -6.64 -22.74 3.96
CA TRP A 187 -6.30 -21.32 4.21
C TRP A 187 -5.11 -20.88 3.38
N PHE A 188 -5.26 -19.74 2.74
CA PHE A 188 -4.17 -19.08 2.01
C PHE A 188 -3.25 -18.35 2.98
N LYS A 189 -1.96 -18.71 3.00
CA LYS A 189 -0.91 -18.02 3.76
C LYS A 189 -0.50 -16.75 3.03
N THR A 190 -1.00 -15.59 3.48
CA THR A 190 -0.75 -14.31 2.78
C THR A 190 0.72 -13.88 2.82
N GLY A 191 1.43 -14.25 3.88
CA GLY A 191 2.76 -13.74 4.19
C GLY A 191 2.76 -12.31 4.73
N ASP A 192 1.60 -11.73 5.03
CA ASP A 192 1.48 -10.41 5.64
C ASP A 192 1.45 -10.52 7.16
N ALA A 193 2.35 -9.81 7.84
CA ALA A 193 2.35 -9.65 9.29
C ALA A 193 1.35 -8.57 9.70
N VAL A 194 0.60 -8.83 10.77
CA VAL A 194 -0.46 -7.93 11.25
C VAL A 194 -0.46 -7.81 12.77
N GLU A 195 -0.90 -6.65 13.25
CA GLU A 195 -1.43 -6.44 14.60
C GLU A 195 -2.95 -6.63 14.58
N VAL A 196 -3.54 -7.01 15.71
CA VAL A 196 -4.99 -7.25 15.85
C VAL A 196 -5.54 -6.40 16.99
N ASP A 197 -6.65 -5.69 16.74
CA ASP A 197 -7.44 -4.95 17.73
C ASP A 197 -8.93 -5.24 17.49
N GLY A 198 -9.46 -6.23 18.22
CA GLY A 198 -10.80 -6.74 18.01
C GLY A 198 -11.02 -7.27 16.59
N GLU A 199 -11.93 -6.65 15.84
CA GLU A 199 -12.21 -7.01 14.44
C GLU A 199 -11.30 -6.30 13.42
N TYR A 200 -10.41 -5.42 13.89
CA TYR A 200 -9.53 -4.65 13.03
C TYR A 200 -8.13 -5.25 13.03
N ILE A 201 -7.48 -5.15 11.87
CA ILE A 201 -6.07 -5.48 11.71
C ILE A 201 -5.31 -4.24 11.22
N LYS A 202 -4.04 -4.16 11.58
CA LYS A 202 -3.08 -3.21 11.02
C LYS A 202 -1.96 -3.98 10.35
N ILE A 203 -1.74 -3.70 9.08
CA ILE A 203 -0.73 -4.40 8.28
C ILE A 203 0.65 -3.81 8.58
N LEU A 204 1.57 -4.66 9.04
CA LEU A 204 2.94 -4.28 9.39
C LEU A 204 3.92 -4.43 8.22
N GLY A 205 3.62 -5.33 7.27
CA GLY A 205 4.45 -5.61 6.11
C GLY A 205 4.55 -7.10 5.78
N ARG A 206 5.40 -7.43 4.81
CA ARG A 206 5.61 -8.80 4.36
C ARG A 206 6.61 -9.53 5.25
N LYS A 207 6.35 -10.82 5.53
CA LYS A 207 7.29 -11.72 6.23
C LYS A 207 8.67 -11.75 5.57
N SER A 208 8.70 -11.73 4.24
CA SER A 208 9.94 -11.73 3.44
C SER A 208 10.76 -10.44 3.55
N GLU A 209 10.16 -9.35 4.03
CA GLU A 209 10.81 -8.04 4.19
C GLU A 209 11.25 -7.78 5.62
N ILE A 210 10.86 -8.63 6.58
CA ILE A 210 11.27 -8.49 7.98
C ILE A 210 12.79 -8.59 8.08
N ILE A 211 13.40 -7.58 8.70
CA ILE A 211 14.85 -7.54 8.96
C ILE A 211 15.10 -8.15 10.34
N ASN A 212 15.87 -9.23 10.39
CA ASN A 212 16.27 -9.85 11.65
C ASN A 212 17.63 -9.28 12.08
N VAL A 213 17.64 -8.51 13.15
CA VAL A 213 18.83 -7.85 13.72
C VAL A 213 19.14 -8.48 15.08
N GLY A 214 20.11 -9.36 15.14
CA GLY A 214 20.50 -10.02 16.41
C GLY A 214 19.37 -10.81 17.09
N GLY A 215 18.45 -11.37 16.31
CA GLY A 215 17.27 -12.09 16.83
C GLY A 215 15.99 -11.25 16.92
N GLU A 216 16.12 -9.92 16.88
CA GLU A 216 14.98 -9.00 16.94
C GLU A 216 14.39 -8.74 15.55
N LYS A 217 13.06 -8.69 15.46
CA LYS A 217 12.32 -8.44 14.21
C LYS A 217 12.13 -6.94 14.02
N VAL A 218 12.56 -6.43 12.87
CA VAL A 218 12.32 -5.04 12.45
C VAL A 218 11.45 -5.04 11.19
N TYR A 219 10.32 -4.37 11.26
CA TYR A 219 9.47 -4.13 10.11
C TYR A 219 9.93 -2.86 9.39
N PRO A 220 10.33 -2.93 8.11
CA PRO A 220 10.82 -1.74 7.37
C PRO A 220 9.88 -0.55 7.46
N GLN A 221 8.56 -0.79 7.39
CA GLN A 221 7.55 0.25 7.44
C GLN A 221 7.57 1.05 8.75
N GLU A 222 7.86 0.41 9.88
CA GLU A 222 7.94 1.09 11.18
C GLU A 222 9.05 2.15 11.18
N VAL A 223 10.21 1.80 10.62
CA VAL A 223 11.35 2.71 10.51
C VAL A 223 11.08 3.79 9.45
N GLU A 224 10.49 3.41 8.32
CA GLU A 224 10.08 4.32 7.25
C GLU A 224 9.09 5.37 7.76
N ASN A 225 8.11 4.98 8.58
CA ASN A 225 7.13 5.91 9.16
C ASN A 225 7.82 7.01 9.97
N VAL A 226 8.77 6.65 10.82
CA VAL A 226 9.51 7.62 11.65
C VAL A 226 10.36 8.57 10.78
N ILE A 227 11.03 8.05 9.76
CA ILE A 227 11.86 8.87 8.87
C ILE A 227 10.98 9.80 8.01
N GLN A 228 9.82 9.31 7.55
CA GLN A 228 8.90 10.07 6.70
C GLN A 228 8.22 11.25 7.41
N GLU A 229 8.26 11.30 8.75
CA GLU A 229 7.75 12.45 9.54
C GLU A 229 8.62 13.71 9.38
N MET A 230 9.85 13.58 8.89
CA MET A 230 10.75 14.73 8.74
C MET A 230 10.41 15.54 7.49
N ASP A 231 10.27 16.85 7.64
CA ASP A 231 9.76 17.78 6.60
C ASP A 231 10.49 17.72 5.26
N ASN A 232 11.81 17.50 5.26
CA ASN A 232 12.60 17.45 4.02
C ASN A 232 12.72 16.04 3.42
N VAL A 233 11.99 15.05 3.92
CA VAL A 233 12.00 13.69 3.39
C VAL A 233 10.88 13.52 2.36
N ALA A 234 11.26 13.39 1.09
CA ALA A 234 10.32 13.09 0.00
C ALA A 234 9.95 11.60 -0.01
N GLU A 235 10.96 10.74 0.03
CA GLU A 235 10.80 9.28 -0.01
C GLU A 235 11.84 8.61 0.89
N VAL A 236 11.44 7.50 1.46
CA VAL A 236 12.35 6.64 2.23
C VAL A 236 12.07 5.18 1.91
N THR A 237 13.14 4.40 1.80
CA THR A 237 13.09 2.94 1.67
C THR A 237 14.06 2.33 2.65
N VAL A 238 13.55 1.47 3.52
CA VAL A 238 14.34 0.72 4.49
C VAL A 238 14.59 -0.69 3.97
N TYR A 239 15.82 -1.14 4.10
CA TYR A 239 16.29 -2.44 3.63
C TYR A 239 17.36 -3.01 4.57
N SER A 240 17.71 -4.26 4.38
CA SER A 240 18.75 -4.93 5.16
C SER A 240 20.07 -5.03 4.40
N GLU A 241 21.20 -4.96 5.13
CA GLU A 241 22.49 -5.43 4.67
C GLU A 241 23.02 -6.51 5.61
N LYS A 242 23.74 -7.48 5.07
CA LYS A 242 24.42 -8.53 5.86
C LYS A 242 25.46 -7.92 6.79
N ASN A 243 25.50 -8.41 8.03
CA ASN A 243 26.47 -8.03 9.02
C ASN A 243 26.99 -9.30 9.75
N PRO A 244 28.31 -9.49 9.88
CA PRO A 244 28.88 -10.71 10.47
C PRO A 244 28.50 -10.93 11.94
N ILE A 245 28.23 -9.87 12.69
CA ILE A 245 27.92 -9.95 14.15
C ILE A 245 26.42 -10.05 14.39
N MET A 246 25.62 -9.21 13.73
CA MET A 246 24.18 -9.07 13.97
C MET A 246 23.32 -9.86 12.99
N GLY A 247 23.90 -10.62 12.07
CA GLY A 247 23.21 -11.25 10.95
C GLY A 247 22.78 -10.25 9.89
N ASN A 248 21.97 -9.24 10.26
CA ASN A 248 21.62 -8.11 9.40
C ASN A 248 21.68 -6.80 10.19
N ILE A 249 21.77 -5.69 9.45
CA ILE A 249 21.62 -4.32 9.95
C ILE A 249 20.54 -3.60 9.16
N VAL A 250 19.88 -2.65 9.81
CA VAL A 250 18.91 -1.76 9.18
C VAL A 250 19.64 -0.68 8.39
N CYS A 251 19.25 -0.50 7.14
CA CYS A 251 19.76 0.53 6.24
C CYS A 251 18.61 1.33 5.65
N ALA A 252 18.84 2.60 5.29
CA ALA A 252 17.84 3.43 4.65
C ALA A 252 18.40 4.16 3.43
N LYS A 253 17.62 4.24 2.35
CA LYS A 253 17.77 5.20 1.25
C LYS A 253 16.76 6.31 1.47
N VAL A 254 17.17 7.57 1.40
CA VAL A 254 16.31 8.73 1.61
C VAL A 254 16.46 9.68 0.44
N ARG A 255 15.36 10.06 -0.18
CA ARG A 255 15.30 11.15 -1.15
C ARG A 255 14.74 12.38 -0.47
N LEU A 256 15.42 13.50 -0.66
CA LEU A 256 15.03 14.78 -0.07
C LEU A 256 14.14 15.58 -1.04
N THR A 257 13.32 16.47 -0.49
CA THR A 257 12.53 17.45 -1.24
C THR A 257 13.39 18.62 -1.71
N LYS A 258 14.42 18.98 -0.90
CA LYS A 258 15.38 20.05 -1.18
C LYS A 258 16.78 19.56 -0.88
N ASP A 259 17.74 20.01 -1.66
CA ASP A 259 19.16 19.69 -1.43
C ASP A 259 19.65 20.34 -0.14
N GLU A 260 20.26 19.52 0.69
CA GLU A 260 20.90 19.92 1.94
C GLU A 260 22.24 19.20 2.11
N ASN A 261 23.06 19.69 3.06
CA ASN A 261 24.32 19.02 3.38
C ASN A 261 24.06 17.58 3.87
N LYS A 262 24.48 16.60 3.08
CA LYS A 262 24.22 15.17 3.32
C LYS A 262 24.67 14.70 4.70
N LYS A 263 25.84 15.15 5.19
CA LYS A 263 26.37 14.75 6.50
C LYS A 263 25.48 15.27 7.63
N SER A 264 25.04 16.52 7.53
CA SER A 264 24.14 17.15 8.51
C SER A 264 22.78 16.42 8.55
N VAL A 265 22.17 16.18 7.38
CA VAL A 265 20.89 15.47 7.28
C VAL A 265 20.99 14.05 7.85
N ILE A 266 22.02 13.28 7.51
CA ILE A 266 22.22 11.93 8.05
C ILE A 266 22.36 11.94 9.57
N SER A 267 23.11 12.91 10.12
CA SER A 267 23.25 13.06 11.57
C SER A 267 21.93 13.37 12.23
N HIS A 268 21.15 14.29 11.65
CA HIS A 268 19.82 14.67 12.13
C HIS A 268 18.82 13.50 12.07
N LEU A 269 18.76 12.79 10.94
CA LEU A 269 17.95 11.58 10.77
C LEU A 269 18.26 10.52 11.85
N LYS A 270 19.54 10.22 12.07
CA LYS A 270 19.94 9.27 13.11
C LYS A 270 19.52 9.71 14.51
N LYS A 271 19.71 11.00 14.83
CA LYS A 271 19.30 11.57 16.13
C LYS A 271 17.78 11.50 16.30
N TYR A 272 17.03 11.77 15.24
CA TYR A 272 15.57 11.70 15.21
C TYR A 272 15.06 10.28 15.44
N CYS A 273 15.62 9.30 14.72
CA CYS A 273 15.30 7.89 14.88
C CYS A 273 15.61 7.36 16.29
N ARG A 274 16.77 7.70 16.87
CA ARG A 274 17.15 7.27 18.22
C ARG A 274 16.20 7.72 19.32
N LYS A 275 15.47 8.83 19.11
CA LYS A 275 14.47 9.32 20.07
C LYS A 275 13.13 8.59 19.99
N ARG A 276 12.85 7.86 18.89
CA ARG A 276 11.56 7.29 18.57
C ARG A 276 11.55 5.79 18.36
N LEU A 277 12.72 5.22 18.07
CA LEU A 277 12.89 3.80 17.79
C LEU A 277 13.82 3.15 18.81
N GLN A 278 13.62 1.87 19.05
CA GLN A 278 14.56 1.04 19.78
C GLN A 278 15.91 0.98 19.03
N ASN A 279 17.01 0.89 19.76
CA ASN A 279 18.35 1.03 19.18
C ASN A 279 18.63 0.10 17.99
N TYR A 280 18.17 -1.14 18.04
CA TYR A 280 18.35 -2.11 16.96
C TYR A 280 17.56 -1.79 15.68
N LYS A 281 16.52 -0.95 15.78
CA LYS A 281 15.71 -0.47 14.65
C LYS A 281 16.30 0.78 13.98
N VAL A 282 17.24 1.48 14.64
CA VAL A 282 17.83 2.70 14.10
C VAL A 282 18.72 2.37 12.90
N PRO A 283 18.54 3.02 11.74
CA PRO A 283 19.37 2.74 10.57
C PRO A 283 20.87 2.99 10.84
N VAL A 284 21.68 1.95 10.69
CA VAL A 284 23.14 2.02 10.80
C VAL A 284 23.72 2.82 9.64
N LYS A 285 23.22 2.55 8.42
CA LYS A 285 23.61 3.23 7.19
C LYS A 285 22.42 4.00 6.62
N ILE A 286 22.63 5.27 6.29
CA ILE A 286 21.65 6.12 5.58
C ILE A 286 22.35 6.67 4.34
N LYS A 287 21.74 6.46 3.17
CA LYS A 287 22.19 6.98 1.88
C LYS A 287 21.20 8.03 1.39
N ILE A 288 21.67 9.25 1.10
CA ILE A 288 20.89 10.26 0.43
C ILE A 288 20.99 10.02 -1.08
N VAL A 289 19.87 9.80 -1.72
CA VAL A 289 19.74 9.43 -3.15
C VAL A 289 18.92 10.47 -3.91
N GLY A 290 19.19 10.62 -5.20
CA GLY A 290 18.42 11.51 -6.09
C GLY A 290 17.34 10.80 -6.89
N GLU A 291 17.52 9.48 -7.11
CA GLU A 291 16.60 8.66 -7.89
C GLU A 291 15.28 8.37 -7.15
N LYS A 292 14.22 8.20 -7.93
CA LYS A 292 12.91 7.75 -7.45
C LYS A 292 13.01 6.34 -6.85
N GLN A 293 12.32 6.10 -5.74
CA GLN A 293 12.36 4.83 -5.03
C GLN A 293 11.10 3.98 -5.25
N TYR A 294 10.42 4.19 -6.36
CA TYR A 294 9.21 3.45 -6.73
C TYR A 294 9.24 3.01 -8.20
N SER A 295 8.55 1.91 -8.47
CA SER A 295 8.39 1.34 -9.80
C SER A 295 7.37 2.13 -10.65
N GLU A 296 7.27 1.78 -11.93
CA GLU A 296 6.21 2.30 -12.83
C GLU A 296 4.78 2.00 -12.36
N ARG A 297 4.63 1.05 -11.43
CA ARG A 297 3.36 0.73 -10.76
C ARG A 297 3.12 1.56 -9.49
N PHE A 298 3.97 2.56 -9.23
CA PHE A 298 3.91 3.39 -8.02
C PHE A 298 3.93 2.56 -6.72
N LYS A 299 4.82 1.58 -6.67
CA LYS A 299 5.12 0.79 -5.48
C LYS A 299 6.57 0.95 -5.10
N LYS A 300 6.87 1.01 -3.81
CA LYS A 300 8.25 1.08 -3.29
C LYS A 300 9.12 -0.08 -3.79
N ILE A 301 10.37 0.24 -4.10
CA ILE A 301 11.40 -0.72 -4.49
C ILE A 301 12.35 -0.88 -3.31
N ARG A 302 12.37 -2.08 -2.68
CA ARG A 302 13.21 -2.38 -1.50
C ARG A 302 14.48 -3.19 -1.81
N HIS A 303 14.84 -3.33 -3.07
CA HIS A 303 16.00 -4.12 -3.52
C HIS A 303 17.13 -3.26 -4.04
#